data_7574c3d1cebfe6d67c52036972a70b35
#
_entry.id   7574c3d1cebfe6d67c52036972a70b35
#
_cell.length_a   1.000
_cell.length_b   1.000
_cell.length_c   1.000
_cell.angle_alpha   90.00
_cell.angle_beta   90.00
_cell.angle_gamma   90.00
#
_symmetry.space_group_name_H-M   'P 1'
#
loop_
_entity.id
_entity.type
_entity.pdbx_description
1 polymer ?
#
loop_
_entity_poly.entity_id
_entity_poly.type
_entity_poly.pdbx_seq_one_letter_code
_entity_poly.pdbx_strand_id
1 'polypeptide(L)'
;MGGTGKLVQALYDLMERAGIDIVLDTDIAQIEVKNNKAFGATSVDGRFFPAERIICNGDPPTVYAQMLPGDKNRNKRLFPEKLTQYSMGLYVLFFGTKKTYDDIAHPVS
;
A
#
# COMPACT_ATOMS: atom_id res chain seq x y z
N MET A 1 8.01 -15.54 20.89
CA MET A 1 7.91 -14.27 20.14
C MET A 1 7.69 -14.58 18.66
N GLY A 2 6.77 -13.91 17.97
CA GLY A 2 6.29 -14.36 16.65
C GLY A 2 6.67 -13.46 15.47
N GLY A 3 7.63 -12.54 15.63
CA GLY A 3 8.05 -11.63 14.56
C GLY A 3 6.95 -10.70 14.05
N THR A 4 7.23 -10.01 12.94
CA THR A 4 6.30 -9.05 12.29
C THR A 4 5.01 -9.71 11.80
N GLY A 5 5.05 -10.98 11.39
CA GLY A 5 3.86 -11.73 10.96
C GLY A 5 2.81 -11.87 12.06
N LYS A 6 3.20 -12.00 13.31
CA LYS A 6 2.27 -12.05 14.45
C LYS A 6 1.56 -10.71 14.68
N LEU A 7 2.26 -9.60 14.44
CA LEU A 7 1.66 -8.27 14.51
C LEU A 7 0.59 -8.10 13.42
N VAL A 8 0.91 -8.50 12.19
CA VAL A 8 -0.05 -8.45 11.07
C VAL A 8 -1.29 -9.28 11.38
N GLN A 9 -1.10 -10.52 11.87
CA GLN A 9 -2.22 -11.38 12.24
C GLN A 9 -3.08 -10.77 13.35
N ALA A 10 -2.46 -10.19 14.37
CA ALA A 10 -3.20 -9.56 15.47
C ALA A 10 -4.02 -8.35 15.00
N LEU A 11 -3.50 -7.56 14.06
CA LEU A 11 -4.23 -6.45 13.44
C LEU A 11 -5.40 -6.96 12.58
N TYR A 12 -5.18 -8.01 11.82
CA TYR A 12 -6.23 -8.66 11.03
C TYR A 12 -7.37 -9.13 11.92
N ASP A 13 -7.06 -9.89 12.97
CA ASP A 13 -8.05 -10.39 13.95
C ASP A 13 -8.79 -9.25 14.66
N LEU A 14 -8.12 -8.12 14.90
CA LEU A 14 -8.74 -6.94 15.48
C LEU A 14 -9.75 -6.31 14.53
N MET A 15 -9.41 -6.19 13.25
CA MET A 15 -10.30 -5.64 12.23
C MET A 15 -11.54 -6.52 12.05
N GLU A 16 -11.39 -7.84 11.98
CA GLU A 16 -12.52 -8.77 11.91
C GLU A 16 -13.45 -8.64 13.13
N ARG A 17 -12.89 -8.58 14.35
CA ARG A 17 -13.67 -8.37 15.57
C ARG A 17 -14.37 -7.01 15.63
N ALA A 18 -13.82 -6.01 14.98
CA ALA A 18 -14.43 -4.69 14.84
C ALA A 18 -15.52 -4.64 13.76
N GLY A 19 -15.78 -5.74 13.06
CA GLY A 19 -16.78 -5.84 11.99
C GLY A 19 -16.36 -5.12 10.71
N ILE A 20 -15.05 -5.02 10.45
CA ILE A 20 -14.51 -4.41 9.23
C ILE A 20 -14.47 -5.48 8.14
N ASP A 21 -15.08 -5.20 6.99
CA ASP A 21 -14.99 -6.05 5.81
C ASP A 21 -13.61 -5.91 5.18
N ILE A 22 -12.86 -7.00 5.13
CA ILE A 22 -11.52 -7.06 4.54
C ILE A 22 -11.62 -7.77 3.19
N VAL A 23 -11.25 -7.07 2.12
CA VAL A 23 -11.26 -7.61 0.77
C VAL A 23 -9.82 -7.69 0.27
N LEU A 24 -9.32 -8.91 0.12
CA LEU A 24 -7.98 -9.20 -0.38
C LEU A 24 -8.01 -9.44 -1.89
N ASP A 25 -6.83 -9.52 -2.50
CA ASP A 25 -6.62 -9.81 -3.93
C ASP A 25 -7.49 -8.94 -4.85
N THR A 26 -7.59 -7.64 -4.50
CA THR A 26 -8.46 -6.70 -5.21
C THR A 26 -7.69 -5.42 -5.53
N ASP A 27 -7.36 -5.26 -6.79
CA ASP A 27 -6.73 -4.05 -7.29
C ASP A 27 -7.77 -2.96 -7.55
N ILE A 28 -7.55 -1.77 -6.99
CA ILE A 28 -8.40 -0.60 -7.23
C ILE A 28 -7.92 0.12 -8.48
N ALA A 29 -8.82 0.24 -9.47
CA ALA A 29 -8.55 0.94 -10.72
C ALA A 29 -8.75 2.44 -10.59
N GLN A 30 -9.80 2.87 -9.87
CA GLN A 30 -10.19 4.27 -9.83
C GLN A 30 -10.89 4.65 -8.53
N ILE A 31 -10.65 5.87 -8.07
CA ILE A 31 -11.42 6.52 -7.02
C ILE A 31 -12.51 7.36 -7.69
N GLU A 32 -13.75 7.09 -7.35
CA GLU A 32 -14.90 7.79 -7.94
C GLU A 32 -15.13 9.13 -7.25
N VAL A 33 -15.15 10.21 -8.04
CA VAL A 33 -15.29 11.58 -7.55
C VAL A 33 -16.44 12.29 -8.26
N LYS A 34 -17.34 12.88 -7.50
CA LYS A 34 -18.42 13.72 -8.00
C LYS A 34 -18.50 15.01 -7.16
N ASN A 35 -18.61 16.15 -7.81
CA ASN A 35 -18.67 17.46 -7.13
C ASN A 35 -17.51 17.68 -6.13
N ASN A 36 -16.28 17.31 -6.51
CA ASN A 36 -15.08 17.36 -5.66
C ASN A 36 -15.14 16.50 -4.38
N LYS A 37 -16.03 15.52 -4.30
CA LYS A 37 -16.12 14.57 -3.20
C LYS A 37 -15.94 13.14 -3.71
N ALA A 38 -15.08 12.37 -3.06
CA ALA A 38 -15.01 10.95 -3.29
C ALA A 38 -16.29 10.29 -2.75
N PHE A 39 -16.85 9.34 -3.49
CA PHE A 39 -18.05 8.61 -3.11
C PHE A 39 -17.91 7.09 -3.23
N GLY A 40 -16.76 6.62 -3.65
CA GLY A 40 -16.46 5.20 -3.75
C GLY A 40 -15.17 4.93 -4.51
N ALA A 41 -14.88 3.65 -4.67
CA ALA A 41 -13.77 3.17 -5.47
C ALA A 41 -14.23 2.02 -6.37
N THR A 42 -13.65 1.92 -7.56
CA THR A 42 -13.92 0.85 -8.51
C THR A 42 -12.67 -0.01 -8.69
N SER A 43 -12.80 -1.32 -8.57
CA SER A 43 -11.72 -2.27 -8.81
C SER A 43 -11.53 -2.56 -10.30
N VAL A 44 -10.38 -3.16 -10.62
CA VAL A 44 -10.04 -3.55 -12.01
C VAL A 44 -11.05 -4.54 -12.60
N ASP A 45 -11.61 -5.41 -11.77
CA ASP A 45 -12.65 -6.36 -12.16
C ASP A 45 -14.07 -5.75 -12.24
N GLY A 46 -14.20 -4.44 -12.04
CA GLY A 46 -15.44 -3.69 -12.18
C GLY A 46 -16.35 -3.67 -10.95
N ARG A 47 -15.93 -4.20 -9.81
CA ARG A 47 -16.69 -4.09 -8.56
C ARG A 47 -16.62 -2.65 -8.03
N PHE A 48 -17.76 -2.12 -7.59
CA PHE A 48 -17.84 -0.81 -6.98
C PHE A 48 -18.00 -0.93 -5.45
N PHE A 49 -17.18 -0.17 -4.74
CA PHE A 49 -17.18 -0.08 -3.28
C PHE A 49 -17.63 1.34 -2.89
N PRO A 50 -18.86 1.53 -2.42
CA PRO A 50 -19.35 2.83 -1.98
C PRO A 50 -18.67 3.25 -0.69
N ALA A 51 -18.26 4.51 -0.58
CA ALA A 51 -17.64 5.05 0.62
C ALA A 51 -17.82 6.57 0.69
N GLU A 52 -18.18 7.09 1.84
CA GLU A 52 -18.25 8.54 2.08
C GLU A 52 -16.88 9.18 2.29
N ARG A 53 -15.91 8.38 2.69
CA ARG A 53 -14.52 8.78 2.93
C ARG A 53 -13.59 7.67 2.48
N ILE A 54 -12.48 8.04 1.86
CA ILE A 54 -11.46 7.09 1.39
C ILE A 54 -10.13 7.49 2.00
N ILE A 55 -9.48 6.55 2.66
CA ILE A 55 -8.10 6.67 3.10
C ILE A 55 -7.27 5.80 2.16
N CYS A 56 -6.38 6.44 1.40
CA CYS A 56 -5.53 5.74 0.46
C CYS A 56 -4.09 5.72 0.99
N ASN A 57 -3.54 4.52 1.18
CA ASN A 57 -2.14 4.30 1.55
C ASN A 57 -1.26 3.96 0.34
N GLY A 58 -1.75 4.23 -0.87
CA GLY A 58 -0.96 4.08 -2.10
C GLY A 58 0.07 5.20 -2.27
N ASP A 59 1.04 4.97 -3.16
CA ASP A 59 2.03 5.98 -3.53
C ASP A 59 1.34 7.23 -4.13
N PRO A 60 1.50 8.43 -3.54
CA PRO A 60 0.76 9.61 -3.97
C PRO A 60 0.91 9.97 -5.46
N PRO A 61 2.12 9.98 -6.06
CA PRO A 61 2.28 10.19 -7.50
C PRO A 61 1.43 9.24 -8.35
N THR A 62 1.42 7.96 -8.00
CA THR A 62 0.64 6.92 -8.71
C THR A 62 -0.86 7.15 -8.54
N VAL A 63 -1.32 7.40 -7.32
CA VAL A 63 -2.74 7.64 -7.02
C VAL A 63 -3.26 8.86 -7.80
N TYR A 64 -2.53 9.97 -7.76
CA TYR A 64 -2.93 11.18 -8.48
C TYR A 64 -2.84 11.06 -9.99
N ALA A 65 -1.88 10.30 -10.52
CA ALA A 65 -1.71 10.15 -11.96
C ALA A 65 -2.66 9.12 -12.59
N GLN A 66 -3.04 8.08 -11.84
CA GLN A 66 -3.71 6.91 -12.40
C GLN A 66 -5.11 6.68 -11.85
N MET A 67 -5.33 6.93 -10.55
CA MET A 67 -6.57 6.52 -9.87
C MET A 67 -7.59 7.64 -9.72
N LEU A 68 -7.18 8.91 -9.79
CA LEU A 68 -8.11 10.04 -9.67
C LEU A 68 -8.60 10.48 -11.05
N PRO A 69 -9.93 10.70 -11.23
CA PRO A 69 -10.48 11.26 -12.47
C PRO A 69 -10.01 12.70 -12.66
N GLY A 70 -9.80 13.11 -13.89
CA GLY A 70 -9.45 14.49 -14.22
C GLY A 70 -8.33 14.62 -15.24
N ASP A 71 -7.83 15.83 -15.40
CA ASP A 71 -6.73 16.11 -16.33
C ASP A 71 -5.43 15.48 -15.81
N LYS A 72 -5.00 14.42 -16.49
CA LYS A 72 -3.74 13.71 -16.20
C LYS A 72 -2.52 14.65 -16.17
N ASN A 73 -2.55 15.74 -16.95
CA ASN A 73 -1.50 16.74 -16.97
C ASN A 73 -1.51 17.62 -15.71
N ARG A 74 -2.68 17.94 -15.16
CA ARG A 74 -2.83 18.64 -13.89
C ARG A 74 -2.30 17.77 -12.76
N ASN A 75 -2.66 16.51 -12.74
CA ASN A 75 -2.24 15.56 -11.71
C ASN A 75 -0.72 15.33 -11.70
N LYS A 76 -0.10 15.22 -12.88
CA LYS A 76 1.36 15.18 -13.03
C LYS A 76 2.08 16.46 -12.56
N ARG A 77 1.43 17.63 -12.58
CA ARG A 77 2.01 18.87 -12.07
C ARG A 77 2.06 18.93 -10.55
N LEU A 78 1.14 18.22 -9.86
CA LEU A 78 1.13 18.14 -8.40
C LEU A 78 2.31 17.33 -7.87
N PHE A 79 2.72 16.30 -8.61
CA PHE A 79 3.87 15.45 -8.28
C PHE A 79 4.77 15.27 -9.51
N PRO A 80 5.57 16.30 -9.88
CA PRO A 80 6.48 16.18 -11.01
C PRO A 80 7.60 15.18 -10.69
N GLU A 81 7.75 14.16 -11.54
CA GLU A 81 8.75 13.09 -11.37
C GLU A 81 10.17 13.62 -11.13
N LYS A 82 10.52 14.74 -11.80
CA LYS A 82 11.84 15.37 -11.65
C LYS A 82 12.11 15.98 -10.26
N LEU A 83 11.06 16.27 -9.50
CA LEU A 83 11.17 16.85 -8.14
C LEU A 83 10.82 15.84 -7.04
N THR A 84 10.34 14.67 -7.41
CA THR A 84 10.02 13.61 -6.45
C THR A 84 11.31 12.92 -6.03
N GLN A 85 11.63 13.04 -4.75
CA GLN A 85 12.74 12.30 -4.14
C GLN A 85 12.15 11.13 -3.36
N TYR A 86 12.52 9.92 -3.77
CA TYR A 86 12.14 8.72 -3.06
C TYR A 86 13.12 8.42 -1.93
N SER A 87 12.64 7.86 -0.84
CA SER A 87 13.48 7.32 0.21
C SER A 87 14.28 6.13 -0.30
N MET A 88 15.37 5.79 0.40
CA MET A 88 16.14 4.60 0.09
C MET A 88 15.27 3.34 0.14
N GLY A 89 15.32 2.53 -0.90
CA GLY A 89 14.80 1.17 -0.87
C GLY A 89 15.76 0.23 -0.15
N LEU A 90 15.22 -0.73 0.60
CA LEU A 90 16.01 -1.80 1.19
C LEU A 90 15.70 -3.10 0.45
N TYR A 91 16.74 -3.73 -0.09
CA TYR A 91 16.64 -5.07 -0.65
C TYR A 91 17.35 -6.04 0.29
N VAL A 92 16.63 -6.99 0.85
CA VAL A 92 17.16 -7.97 1.79
C VAL A 92 17.08 -9.36 1.18
N LEU A 93 18.23 -10.02 1.09
CA LEU A 93 18.34 -11.42 0.67
C LEU A 93 18.53 -12.30 1.89
N PHE A 94 17.62 -13.24 2.09
CA PHE A 94 17.79 -14.31 3.08
C PHE A 94 18.18 -15.59 2.37
N PHE A 95 19.34 -16.15 2.73
CA PHE A 95 19.78 -17.42 2.18
C PHE A 95 20.37 -18.30 3.28
N GLY A 96 20.14 -19.59 3.17
CA GLY A 96 20.75 -20.58 4.02
C GLY A 96 21.96 -21.22 3.34
N THR A 97 23.02 -21.49 4.09
CA THR A 97 24.17 -22.24 3.63
C THR A 97 24.30 -23.55 4.40
N LYS A 98 24.87 -24.58 3.78
CA LYS A 98 25.20 -25.84 4.48
C LYS A 98 26.44 -25.70 5.36
N LYS A 99 27.21 -24.63 5.16
CA LYS A 99 28.43 -24.37 5.94
C LYS A 99 28.08 -23.53 7.16
N THR A 100 28.55 -23.95 8.33
CA THR A 100 28.48 -23.17 9.57
C THR A 100 29.67 -22.21 9.62
N TYR A 101 29.43 -20.98 10.04
CA TYR A 101 30.43 -19.92 10.18
C TYR A 101 30.50 -19.52 11.66
N ASP A 102 31.34 -20.19 12.43
CA ASP A 102 31.48 -19.96 13.87
C ASP A 102 32.41 -18.77 14.19
N ASP A 103 33.14 -18.29 13.16
CA ASP A 103 34.10 -17.20 13.22
C ASP A 103 33.52 -15.82 12.90
N ILE A 104 32.24 -15.76 12.51
CA ILE A 104 31.56 -14.50 12.25
C ILE A 104 30.89 -14.00 13.53
N ALA A 105 31.40 -12.90 14.06
CA ALA A 105 30.79 -12.24 15.21
C ALA A 105 29.34 -11.83 14.90
N HIS A 106 28.38 -12.33 15.70
CA HIS A 106 27.00 -11.85 15.59
C HIS A 106 26.97 -10.38 16.06
N PRO A 107 26.31 -9.48 15.30
CA PRO A 107 26.09 -8.13 15.81
C PRO A 107 25.29 -8.24 17.11
N VAL A 108 25.88 -7.77 18.20
CA VAL A 108 25.18 -7.68 19.49
C VAL A 108 24.11 -6.60 19.32
N SER A 109 22.86 -6.98 19.52
CA SER A 109 21.70 -6.10 19.57
C SER A 109 21.66 -5.34 20.90
#